data_d2b16bbda6aa56925af4c83c56f557b1
#
_entry.id   d2b16bbda6aa56925af4c83c56f557b1
#
_cell.length_a   1.000
_cell.length_b   1.000
_cell.length_c   1.000
_cell.angle_alpha   90.00
_cell.angle_beta   90.00
_cell.angle_gamma   90.00
#
_symmetry.space_group_name_H-M   'P 1'
#
loop_
_entity.id
_entity.type
_entity.pdbx_description
1 polymer ?
#
loop_
_entity_poly.entity_id
_entity_poly.type
_entity_poly.pdbx_seq_one_letter_code
_entity_poly.pdbx_strand_id
1 'polypeptide(L)'
;MMLEVDHLSFSYRQDNPLFQDVSFSFDKGQVLSILGANGAGKSTLLNCIANLLTPLSGEIRLYGKPLSKMDLREISRIIGYVPQTHTPAYAYTVRDFVVMGRAPYLGTFQQPRRQDYKLVDETLDEMGLLHLAQR
;
A
#
# COMPACT_ATOMS: atom_id res chain seq x y z
N MET A 1 -12.27 -11.51 9.06
CA MET A 1 -12.11 -10.15 8.49
C MET A 1 -10.79 -10.04 7.77
N MET A 2 -10.76 -9.33 6.63
CA MET A 2 -9.53 -9.13 5.87
C MET A 2 -8.67 -8.01 6.50
N LEU A 3 -9.30 -6.88 6.86
CA LEU A 3 -8.65 -5.77 7.53
C LEU A 3 -9.50 -5.31 8.71
N GLU A 4 -8.83 -5.08 9.84
CA GLU A 4 -9.41 -4.49 11.05
C GLU A 4 -8.54 -3.32 11.48
N VAL A 5 -9.17 -2.21 11.78
CA VAL A 5 -8.59 -1.03 12.43
C VAL A 5 -9.29 -0.87 13.76
N ASP A 6 -8.55 -0.86 14.85
CA ASP A 6 -9.07 -0.91 16.21
C ASP A 6 -8.50 0.23 17.04
N HIS A 7 -9.36 1.17 17.46
CA HIS A 7 -9.05 2.35 18.30
C HIS A 7 -7.82 3.14 17.81
N LEU A 8 -7.67 3.30 16.48
CA LEU A 8 -6.50 3.92 15.89
C LEU A 8 -6.49 5.42 16.11
N SER A 9 -5.36 5.94 16.60
CA SER A 9 -5.14 7.38 16.76
C SER A 9 -3.80 7.76 16.15
N PHE A 10 -3.71 8.96 15.58
CA PHE A 10 -2.49 9.48 14.99
C PHE A 10 -2.28 10.96 15.26
N SER A 11 -1.03 11.34 15.47
CA SER A 11 -0.59 12.73 15.58
C SER A 11 0.78 12.92 14.96
N TYR A 12 1.00 14.03 14.26
CA TYR A 12 2.33 14.49 13.85
C TYR A 12 3.06 15.24 14.97
N ARG A 13 2.32 15.73 15.97
CA ARG A 13 2.85 16.46 17.15
C ARG A 13 2.14 15.95 18.39
N GLN A 14 2.88 15.79 19.48
CA GLN A 14 2.35 15.18 20.71
C GLN A 14 1.04 15.79 21.24
N ASP A 15 0.83 17.09 21.01
CA ASP A 15 -0.28 17.84 21.62
C ASP A 15 -1.48 18.09 20.67
N ASN A 16 -1.44 17.60 19.45
CA ASN A 16 -2.53 17.85 18.50
C ASN A 16 -2.82 16.59 17.64
N PRO A 17 -3.70 15.73 18.10
CA PRO A 17 -4.07 14.53 17.34
C PRO A 17 -4.80 14.91 16.05
N LEU A 18 -4.37 14.30 14.94
CA LEU A 18 -4.99 14.48 13.64
C LEU A 18 -6.31 13.72 13.54
N PHE A 19 -6.34 12.52 14.11
CA PHE A 19 -7.54 11.73 14.33
C PHE A 19 -7.38 10.85 15.57
N GLN A 20 -8.49 10.49 16.18
CA GLN A 20 -8.54 9.70 17.41
C GLN A 20 -9.62 8.63 17.32
N ASP A 21 -9.34 7.49 17.92
CA ASP A 21 -10.30 6.43 18.20
C ASP A 21 -11.06 5.93 16.95
N VAL A 22 -10.35 5.79 15.82
CA VAL A 22 -10.92 5.33 14.57
C VAL A 22 -10.95 3.80 14.57
N SER A 23 -12.16 3.24 14.43
CA SER A 23 -12.36 1.80 14.36
C SER A 23 -13.27 1.44 13.20
N PHE A 24 -12.86 0.48 12.41
CA PHE A 24 -13.66 -0.13 11.35
C PHE A 24 -13.03 -1.44 10.88
N SER A 25 -13.80 -2.20 10.14
CA SER A 25 -13.30 -3.42 9.50
C SER A 25 -14.01 -3.66 8.18
N PHE A 26 -13.36 -4.40 7.29
CA PHE A 26 -14.00 -4.88 6.07
C PHE A 26 -13.41 -6.21 5.61
N ASP A 27 -14.15 -6.88 4.74
CA ASP A 27 -13.80 -8.19 4.22
C ASP A 27 -13.45 -8.16 2.72
N LYS A 28 -12.95 -9.28 2.23
CA LYS A 28 -12.65 -9.47 0.82
C LYS A 28 -13.89 -9.21 -0.04
N GLY A 29 -13.71 -8.50 -1.14
CA GLY A 29 -14.78 -8.15 -2.07
C GLY A 29 -15.58 -6.90 -1.69
N GLN A 30 -15.31 -6.29 -0.55
CA GLN A 30 -15.92 -5.03 -0.13
C GLN A 30 -15.09 -3.83 -0.59
N VAL A 31 -15.75 -2.70 -0.79
CA VAL A 31 -15.14 -1.40 -1.04
C VAL A 31 -15.47 -0.47 0.12
N LEU A 32 -14.44 0.11 0.74
CA LEU A 32 -14.58 1.10 1.79
C LEU A 32 -14.20 2.48 1.25
N SER A 33 -15.08 3.46 1.40
CA SER A 33 -14.80 4.84 1.06
C SER A 33 -14.60 5.68 2.32
N ILE A 34 -13.48 6.42 2.39
CA ILE A 34 -13.18 7.33 3.49
C ILE A 34 -13.48 8.76 3.03
N LEU A 35 -14.51 9.37 3.63
CA LEU A 35 -14.96 10.71 3.30
C LEU A 35 -14.62 11.68 4.43
N GLY A 36 -14.43 12.94 4.09
CA GLY A 36 -14.13 14.01 5.05
C GLY A 36 -13.51 15.23 4.39
N ALA A 37 -13.44 16.33 5.12
CA ALA A 37 -12.82 17.58 4.68
C ALA A 37 -11.33 17.42 4.32
N ASN A 38 -10.78 18.39 3.58
CA ASN A 38 -9.35 18.45 3.33
C ASN A 38 -8.62 18.67 4.67
N GLY A 39 -7.53 17.96 4.89
CA GLY A 39 -6.80 18.01 6.15
C GLY A 39 -7.34 17.11 7.28
N ALA A 40 -8.47 16.42 7.10
CA ALA A 40 -9.05 15.53 8.12
C ALA A 40 -8.26 14.26 8.42
N GLY A 41 -7.11 14.04 7.78
CA GLY A 41 -6.25 12.88 8.05
C GLY A 41 -6.53 11.65 7.20
N LYS A 42 -7.38 11.73 6.15
CA LYS A 42 -7.71 10.59 5.27
C LYS A 42 -6.47 9.88 4.69
N SER A 43 -5.57 10.65 4.08
CA SER A 43 -4.32 10.12 3.51
C SER A 43 -3.38 9.57 4.59
N THR A 44 -3.37 10.19 5.77
CA THR A 44 -2.58 9.73 6.91
C THR A 44 -3.10 8.39 7.43
N LEU A 45 -4.43 8.22 7.51
CA LEU A 45 -5.05 6.95 7.88
C LEU A 45 -4.70 5.85 6.87
N LEU A 46 -4.78 6.14 5.56
CA LEU A 46 -4.35 5.21 4.51
C LEU A 46 -2.85 4.87 4.62
N ASN A 47 -2.00 5.85 4.95
CA ASN A 47 -0.57 5.61 5.18
C ASN A 47 -0.32 4.72 6.41
N CYS A 48 -1.11 4.85 7.48
CA CYS A 48 -1.03 3.94 8.62
C CYS A 48 -1.45 2.51 8.21
N ILE A 49 -2.53 2.36 7.45
CA ILE A 49 -2.99 1.06 6.94
C ILE A 49 -1.94 0.43 6.02
N ALA A 50 -1.30 1.22 5.17
CA ALA A 50 -0.22 0.77 4.28
C ALA A 50 1.12 0.53 5.01
N ASN A 51 1.16 0.67 6.35
CA ASN A 51 2.36 0.56 7.17
C ASN A 51 3.49 1.54 6.78
N LEU A 52 3.13 2.69 6.20
CA LEU A 52 4.05 3.78 5.88
C LEU A 52 4.21 4.77 7.04
N LEU A 53 3.25 4.81 7.96
CA LEU A 53 3.28 5.61 9.18
C LEU A 53 2.89 4.74 10.38
N THR A 54 3.55 4.96 11.50
CA THR A 54 3.24 4.28 12.77
C THR A 54 2.18 5.09 13.52
N PRO A 55 1.02 4.48 13.87
CA PRO A 55 0.01 5.16 14.68
C PRO A 55 0.50 5.46 16.09
N LEU A 56 -0.12 6.44 16.76
CA LEU A 56 0.15 6.79 18.14
C LEU A 56 -0.39 5.72 19.10
N SER A 57 -1.58 5.20 18.80
CA SER A 57 -2.24 4.13 19.56
C SER A 57 -3.21 3.36 18.68
N GLY A 58 -3.71 2.25 19.19
CA GLY A 58 -4.58 1.33 18.46
C GLY A 58 -3.80 0.28 17.68
N GLU A 59 -4.51 -0.54 16.96
CA GLU A 59 -3.93 -1.65 16.22
C GLU A 59 -4.57 -1.81 14.84
N ILE A 60 -3.76 -2.23 13.87
CA ILE A 60 -4.23 -2.63 12.55
C ILE A 60 -3.89 -4.10 12.36
N ARG A 61 -4.88 -4.90 11.94
CA ARG A 61 -4.72 -6.31 11.67
C ARG A 61 -5.07 -6.65 10.23
N LEU A 62 -4.26 -7.50 9.61
CA LEU A 62 -4.54 -8.13 8.33
C LEU A 62 -4.74 -9.62 8.55
N TYR A 63 -5.91 -10.13 8.15
CA TYR A 63 -6.31 -11.53 8.37
C TYR A 63 -6.10 -11.98 9.83
N GLY A 64 -6.44 -11.10 10.79
CA GLY A 64 -6.28 -11.33 12.22
C GLY A 64 -4.86 -11.19 12.76
N LYS A 65 -3.83 -10.98 11.91
CA LYS A 65 -2.44 -10.79 12.34
C LYS A 65 -2.13 -9.30 12.45
N PRO A 66 -1.63 -8.80 13.60
CA PRO A 66 -1.22 -7.40 13.75
C PRO A 66 -0.14 -7.00 12.74
N LEU A 67 -0.26 -5.83 12.11
CA LEU A 67 0.76 -5.29 11.20
C LEU A 67 2.13 -5.18 11.88
N SER A 68 2.16 -4.84 13.15
CA SER A 68 3.39 -4.74 13.96
C SER A 68 4.16 -6.07 14.10
N LYS A 69 3.50 -7.19 13.82
CA LYS A 69 4.08 -8.55 13.85
C LYS A 69 4.32 -9.14 12.46
N MET A 70 4.12 -8.35 11.42
CA MET A 70 4.33 -8.74 10.03
C MET A 70 5.61 -8.11 9.49
N ASP A 71 6.33 -8.82 8.65
CA ASP A 71 7.43 -8.23 7.91
C ASP A 71 6.92 -7.42 6.70
N LEU A 72 7.77 -6.50 6.19
CA LEU A 72 7.40 -5.65 5.06
C LEU A 72 7.06 -6.43 3.80
N ARG A 73 7.64 -7.61 3.58
CA ARG A 73 7.35 -8.45 2.42
C ARG A 73 5.98 -9.10 2.53
N GLU A 74 5.61 -9.58 3.73
CA GLU A 74 4.26 -10.09 3.99
C GLU A 74 3.22 -9.02 3.70
N ILE A 75 3.40 -7.81 4.24
CA ILE A 75 2.49 -6.67 4.05
C ILE A 75 2.40 -6.30 2.56
N SER A 76 3.53 -6.15 1.87
CA SER A 76 3.57 -5.75 0.45
C SER A 76 2.99 -6.79 -0.52
N ARG A 77 2.81 -8.04 -0.09
CA ARG A 77 2.11 -9.07 -0.87
C ARG A 77 0.59 -8.99 -0.72
N ILE A 78 0.11 -8.30 0.30
CA ILE A 78 -1.32 -8.19 0.63
C ILE A 78 -1.85 -6.80 0.26
N ILE A 79 -1.07 -5.74 0.55
CA ILE A 79 -1.47 -4.35 0.35
C ILE A 79 -0.76 -3.77 -0.87
N GLY A 80 -1.55 -3.31 -1.86
CA GLY A 80 -1.11 -2.39 -2.90
C GLY A 80 -1.51 -0.96 -2.51
N TYR A 81 -0.60 -0.01 -2.64
CA TYR A 81 -0.84 1.40 -2.34
C TYR A 81 -0.64 2.27 -3.57
N VAL A 82 -1.66 3.05 -3.93
CA VAL A 82 -1.59 4.03 -5.02
C VAL A 82 -1.66 5.43 -4.42
N PRO A 83 -0.55 6.20 -4.39
CA PRO A 83 -0.55 7.55 -3.85
C PRO A 83 -1.27 8.53 -4.79
N GLN A 84 -1.76 9.64 -4.24
CA GLN A 84 -2.42 10.69 -5.01
C GLN A 84 -1.47 11.37 -6.02
N THR A 85 -0.21 11.52 -5.65
CA THR A 85 0.85 12.07 -6.51
C THR A 85 2.05 11.12 -6.47
N HIS A 86 2.60 10.85 -7.63
CA HIS A 86 3.85 10.10 -7.76
C HIS A 86 4.76 10.84 -8.73
N THR A 87 5.90 11.29 -8.24
CA THR A 87 6.95 11.86 -9.08
C THR A 87 8.13 10.88 -9.05
N PRO A 88 8.35 10.11 -10.12
CA PRO A 88 9.49 9.20 -10.15
C PRO A 88 10.79 9.99 -10.08
N ALA A 89 11.70 9.57 -9.21
CA ALA A 89 13.03 10.18 -9.05
C ALA A 89 13.97 9.92 -10.24
N TYR A 90 13.62 8.95 -11.09
CA TYR A 90 14.42 8.52 -12.24
C TYR A 90 13.53 8.26 -13.45
N ALA A 91 14.10 8.38 -14.65
CA ALA A 91 13.44 8.06 -15.91
C ALA A 91 13.42 6.51 -16.10
N TYR A 92 12.42 5.87 -15.54
CA TYR A 92 12.13 4.46 -15.79
C TYR A 92 11.19 4.32 -16.97
N THR A 93 11.33 3.24 -17.74
CA THR A 93 10.25 2.84 -18.66
C THR A 93 9.03 2.37 -17.85
N VAL A 94 7.86 2.39 -18.48
CA VAL A 94 6.63 1.85 -17.85
C VAL A 94 6.85 0.40 -17.41
N ARG A 95 7.51 -0.40 -18.24
CA ARG A 95 7.83 -1.80 -17.95
C ARG A 95 8.74 -1.95 -16.75
N ASP A 96 9.81 -1.13 -16.67
CA ASP A 96 10.73 -1.16 -15.52
C ASP A 96 10.05 -0.71 -14.24
N PHE A 97 9.16 0.28 -14.34
CA PHE A 97 8.39 0.74 -13.19
C PHE A 97 7.44 -0.36 -12.67
N VAL A 98 6.71 -1.02 -13.56
CA VAL A 98 5.77 -2.10 -13.16
C VAL A 98 6.49 -3.32 -12.60
N VAL A 99 7.70 -3.67 -13.14
CA VAL A 99 8.47 -4.80 -12.61
C VAL A 99 8.95 -4.60 -11.17
N MET A 100 9.07 -3.34 -10.69
CA MET A 100 9.37 -3.07 -9.27
C MET A 100 8.31 -3.65 -8.33
N GLY A 101 7.06 -3.78 -8.78
CA GLY A 101 6.00 -4.47 -8.04
C GLY A 101 6.28 -5.94 -7.75
N ARG A 102 7.30 -6.54 -8.39
CA ARG A 102 7.76 -7.90 -8.12
C ARG A 102 8.72 -8.00 -6.92
N ALA A 103 9.22 -6.86 -6.41
CA ALA A 103 10.20 -6.83 -5.31
C ALA A 103 9.82 -7.69 -4.09
N PRO A 104 8.55 -7.74 -3.61
CA PRO A 104 8.17 -8.57 -2.47
C PRO A 104 8.33 -10.10 -2.72
N TYR A 105 8.41 -10.51 -3.98
CA TYR A 105 8.53 -11.92 -4.39
C TYR A 105 9.96 -12.33 -4.71
N LEU A 106 10.90 -11.37 -4.75
CA LEU A 106 12.30 -11.60 -5.06
C LEU A 106 13.11 -11.80 -3.78
N GLY A 107 14.20 -12.56 -3.85
CA GLY A 107 15.20 -12.67 -2.79
C GLY A 107 15.94 -11.35 -2.56
N THR A 108 16.63 -11.21 -1.42
CA THR A 108 17.26 -9.95 -0.95
C THR A 108 18.22 -9.30 -1.98
N PHE A 109 18.89 -10.10 -2.81
CA PHE A 109 19.80 -9.63 -3.88
C PHE A 109 19.39 -10.16 -5.26
N GLN A 110 18.15 -10.63 -5.37
CA GLN A 110 17.68 -11.24 -6.61
C GLN A 110 17.12 -10.15 -7.53
N GLN A 111 17.59 -10.14 -8.77
CA GLN A 111 17.01 -9.30 -9.82
C GLN A 111 15.78 -9.99 -10.44
N PRO A 112 14.84 -9.20 -11.01
CA PRO A 112 13.72 -9.75 -11.78
C PRO A 112 14.24 -10.66 -12.90
N ARG A 113 13.58 -11.82 -13.06
CA ARG A 113 13.91 -12.81 -14.08
C ARG A 113 12.95 -12.70 -15.26
N ARG A 114 13.24 -13.45 -16.31
CA ARG A 114 12.39 -13.51 -17.53
C ARG A 114 10.91 -13.77 -17.21
N GLN A 115 10.62 -14.57 -16.18
CA GLN A 115 9.25 -14.86 -15.76
C GLN A 115 8.54 -13.64 -15.15
N ASP A 116 9.27 -12.79 -14.39
CA ASP A 116 8.72 -11.56 -13.81
C ASP A 116 8.38 -10.56 -14.92
N TYR A 117 9.25 -10.39 -15.91
CA TYR A 117 8.99 -9.54 -17.06
C TYR A 117 7.85 -10.06 -17.93
N LYS A 118 7.71 -11.39 -18.09
CA LYS A 118 6.58 -11.97 -18.80
C LYS A 118 5.25 -11.62 -18.11
N LEU A 119 5.19 -11.77 -16.79
CA LEU A 119 4.02 -11.39 -16.00
C LEU A 119 3.70 -9.89 -16.12
N VAL A 120 4.72 -9.03 -16.14
CA VAL A 120 4.54 -7.59 -16.36
C VAL A 120 3.95 -7.31 -17.73
N ASP A 121 4.48 -7.94 -18.79
CA ASP A 121 3.98 -7.76 -20.16
C ASP A 121 2.52 -8.23 -20.28
N GLU A 122 2.17 -9.38 -19.69
CA GLU A 122 0.79 -9.89 -19.62
C GLU A 122 -0.14 -8.91 -18.87
N THR A 123 0.31 -8.37 -17.74
CA THR A 123 -0.45 -7.37 -16.95
C THR A 123 -0.65 -6.07 -17.73
N LEU A 124 0.39 -5.59 -18.42
CA LEU A 124 0.30 -4.39 -19.26
C LEU A 124 -0.64 -4.59 -20.45
N ASP A 125 -0.67 -5.80 -21.03
CA ASP A 125 -1.58 -6.14 -22.11
C ASP A 125 -3.04 -6.17 -21.62
N GLU A 126 -3.32 -6.81 -20.50
CA GLU A 126 -4.64 -6.82 -19.87
C GLU A 126 -5.17 -5.41 -19.56
N MET A 127 -4.28 -4.48 -19.22
CA MET A 127 -4.61 -3.06 -18.99
C MET A 127 -4.66 -2.22 -20.26
N GLY A 128 -4.35 -2.78 -21.44
CA GLY A 128 -4.24 -2.05 -22.70
C GLY A 128 -3.05 -1.09 -22.78
N LEU A 129 -2.04 -1.28 -21.94
CA LEU A 129 -0.86 -0.40 -21.80
C LEU A 129 0.43 -0.98 -22.42
N LEU A 130 0.40 -2.17 -23.00
CA LEU A 130 1.61 -2.82 -23.53
C LEU A 130 2.33 -1.96 -24.57
N HIS A 131 1.59 -1.20 -25.38
CA HIS A 131 2.15 -0.27 -26.37
C HIS A 131 2.96 0.88 -25.76
N LEU A 132 2.82 1.13 -24.46
CA LEU A 132 3.55 2.15 -23.70
C LEU A 132 4.74 1.55 -22.93
N ALA A 133 4.95 0.24 -22.96
CA ALA A 133 5.91 -0.46 -22.11
C ALA A 133 7.33 0.14 -22.13
N GLN A 134 7.76 0.66 -23.27
CA GLN A 134 9.10 1.23 -23.49
C GLN A 134 9.16 2.76 -23.37
N ARG A 135 8.05 3.41 -23.03
CA ARG A 135 8.03 4.86 -22.79
C ARG A 135 8.60 5.22 -21.43
#